data_c9d3582978499fc22e0bfe8833dfab03
#
_entry.id   c9d3582978499fc22e0bfe8833dfab03
#
_cell.length_a   1.000
_cell.length_b   1.000
_cell.length_c   1.000
_cell.angle_alpha   90.00
_cell.angle_beta   90.00
_cell.angle_gamma   90.00
#
_symmetry.space_group_name_H-M   'P 1'
#
loop_
_entity.id
_entity.type
_entity.pdbx_description
1 polymer ?
#
loop_
_entity_poly.entity_id
_entity_poly.type
_entity_poly.pdbx_seq_one_letter_code
_entity_poly.pdbx_strand_id
1 'polypeptide(L)'
;MKRPIYLDYAATTPVDPQVAERMMECLTFDGTFGNPASRSHAYGWQAEEKVEYAREQVANLIKADPREIVWTSGATESDNLALKGVAQFYASKGKHIITSKIEHKAILDTCRELESEGFEITYLEPLPNTGLITPEMVEAAIRPDTILVSLMMVNNEIGSVTDVAAIGEITRAHKIFFH
;
A
#
# COMPACT_ATOMS: atom_id res chain seq x y z
N MET A 1 -16.91 -35.64 -5.49
CA MET A 1 -17.80 -34.50 -5.20
C MET A 1 -17.37 -33.30 -6.02
N LYS A 2 -18.30 -32.59 -6.66
CA LYS A 2 -17.96 -31.30 -7.28
C LYS A 2 -17.68 -30.28 -6.16
N ARG A 3 -16.55 -29.57 -6.25
CA ARG A 3 -16.26 -28.47 -5.31
C ARG A 3 -17.30 -27.37 -5.50
N PRO A 4 -17.73 -26.67 -4.43
CA PRO A 4 -18.57 -25.49 -4.55
C PRO A 4 -17.83 -24.40 -5.33
N ILE A 5 -18.57 -23.50 -5.94
CA ILE A 5 -18.02 -22.32 -6.60
C ILE A 5 -17.58 -21.34 -5.50
N TYR A 6 -16.32 -20.90 -5.56
CA TYR A 6 -15.78 -19.90 -4.65
C TYR A 6 -15.96 -18.50 -5.27
N LEU A 7 -16.64 -17.59 -4.57
CA LEU A 7 -16.98 -16.25 -5.06
C LEU A 7 -16.45 -15.12 -4.15
N ASP A 8 -15.64 -15.45 -3.14
CA ASP A 8 -15.15 -14.49 -2.15
C ASP A 8 -13.67 -14.09 -2.40
N TYR A 9 -13.37 -13.78 -3.66
CA TYR A 9 -12.00 -13.38 -4.06
C TYR A 9 -11.58 -12.00 -3.52
N ALA A 10 -12.54 -11.19 -3.05
CA ALA A 10 -12.23 -9.93 -2.36
C ALA A 10 -11.59 -10.16 -0.97
N ALA A 11 -11.91 -11.27 -0.31
CA ALA A 11 -11.34 -11.61 0.99
C ALA A 11 -9.97 -12.28 0.85
N THR A 12 -9.86 -13.31 -0.02
CA THR A 12 -8.60 -14.03 -0.26
C THR A 12 -8.65 -14.79 -1.57
N THR A 13 -7.49 -15.07 -2.14
CA THR A 13 -7.32 -15.85 -3.36
C THR A 13 -6.40 -17.04 -3.12
N PRO A 14 -6.54 -18.16 -3.87
CA PRO A 14 -5.53 -19.18 -3.88
C PRO A 14 -4.17 -18.63 -4.30
N VAL A 15 -3.11 -19.14 -3.69
CA VAL A 15 -1.73 -18.83 -4.13
C VAL A 15 -1.50 -19.48 -5.49
N ASP A 16 -0.88 -18.73 -6.41
CA ASP A 16 -0.44 -19.30 -7.68
C ASP A 16 0.51 -20.48 -7.45
N PRO A 17 0.36 -21.63 -8.18
CA PRO A 17 1.20 -22.80 -7.99
C PRO A 17 2.71 -22.51 -8.09
N GLN A 18 3.14 -21.68 -9.01
CA GLN A 18 4.56 -21.30 -9.15
C GLN A 18 5.05 -20.49 -7.94
N VAL A 19 4.20 -19.62 -7.39
CA VAL A 19 4.52 -18.88 -6.16
C VAL A 19 4.62 -19.83 -4.98
N ALA A 20 3.69 -20.78 -4.85
CA ALA A 20 3.72 -21.79 -3.78
C ALA A 20 5.01 -22.63 -3.84
N GLU A 21 5.45 -23.05 -5.03
CA GLU A 21 6.72 -23.75 -5.22
C GLU A 21 7.91 -22.92 -4.75
N ARG A 22 7.98 -21.65 -5.12
CA ARG A 22 9.03 -20.71 -4.66
C ARG A 22 9.02 -20.49 -3.15
N MET A 23 7.84 -20.40 -2.54
CA MET A 23 7.73 -20.33 -1.09
C MET A 23 8.26 -21.58 -0.40
N MET A 24 7.95 -22.77 -0.95
CA MET A 24 8.45 -24.03 -0.40
C MET A 24 9.98 -24.11 -0.42
N GLU A 25 10.65 -23.55 -1.41
CA GLU A 25 12.12 -23.48 -1.45
C GLU A 25 12.74 -22.71 -0.26
N CYS A 26 11.94 -21.90 0.43
CA CYS A 26 12.40 -21.09 1.56
C CYS A 26 11.94 -21.62 2.93
N LEU A 27 11.26 -22.78 3.00
CA LEU A 27 10.65 -23.29 4.22
C LEU A 27 11.33 -24.54 4.81
N THR A 28 12.17 -25.22 4.03
CA THR A 28 12.72 -26.53 4.44
C THR A 28 14.23 -26.50 4.55
N PHE A 29 14.79 -27.51 5.22
CA PHE A 29 16.25 -27.64 5.42
C PHE A 29 17.02 -27.79 4.10
N ASP A 30 16.43 -28.43 3.10
CA ASP A 30 17.03 -28.61 1.78
C ASP A 30 16.96 -27.35 0.91
N GLY A 31 16.32 -26.30 1.42
CA GLY A 31 16.14 -25.00 0.75
C GLY A 31 16.87 -23.85 1.44
N THR A 32 16.37 -22.63 1.22
CA THR A 32 16.98 -21.41 1.78
C THR A 32 16.14 -20.89 2.95
N PHE A 33 16.28 -21.50 4.12
CA PHE A 33 15.50 -21.18 5.33
C PHE A 33 16.18 -20.19 6.28
N GLY A 34 17.40 -19.75 5.95
CA GLY A 34 18.22 -18.92 6.84
C GLY A 34 17.62 -17.54 7.15
N ASN A 35 18.04 -16.97 8.26
CA ASN A 35 17.70 -15.57 8.58
C ASN A 35 18.59 -14.61 7.78
N PRO A 36 18.04 -13.75 6.91
CA PRO A 36 18.82 -12.82 6.08
C PRO A 36 19.61 -11.80 6.91
N ALA A 37 19.26 -11.57 8.18
CA ALA A 37 20.01 -10.70 9.07
C ALA A 37 21.26 -11.38 9.67
N SER A 38 21.43 -12.68 9.52
CA SER A 38 22.56 -13.46 10.05
C SER A 38 23.76 -13.43 9.10
N ARG A 39 24.58 -12.40 9.23
CA ARG A 39 25.72 -12.15 8.33
C ARG A 39 26.99 -12.96 8.63
N SER A 40 26.97 -13.85 9.63
CA SER A 40 28.16 -14.60 10.09
C SER A 40 28.32 -15.99 9.47
N HIS A 41 27.34 -16.45 8.66
CA HIS A 41 27.36 -17.79 8.09
C HIS A 41 26.59 -17.89 6.76
N ALA A 42 26.89 -18.92 5.98
CA ALA A 42 26.35 -19.12 4.61
C ALA A 42 24.83 -19.17 4.51
N TYR A 43 24.13 -19.74 5.48
CA TYR A 43 22.65 -19.78 5.46
C TYR A 43 22.03 -18.38 5.47
N GLY A 44 22.61 -17.47 6.24
CA GLY A 44 22.17 -16.07 6.25
C GLY A 44 22.47 -15.35 4.93
N TRP A 45 23.64 -15.55 4.37
CA TRP A 45 24.03 -14.94 3.08
C TRP A 45 23.11 -15.39 1.94
N GLN A 46 22.82 -16.70 1.85
CA GLN A 46 21.90 -17.24 0.84
C GLN A 46 20.48 -16.67 0.98
N ALA A 47 20.02 -16.49 2.22
CA ALA A 47 18.70 -15.88 2.47
C ALA A 47 18.70 -14.38 2.11
N GLU A 48 19.75 -13.63 2.46
CA GLU A 48 19.93 -12.23 2.09
C GLU A 48 19.92 -12.06 0.56
N GLU A 49 20.67 -12.90 -0.17
CA GLU A 49 20.70 -12.88 -1.64
C GLU A 49 19.30 -13.06 -2.26
N LYS A 50 18.51 -14.03 -1.76
CA LYS A 50 17.13 -14.23 -2.25
C LYS A 50 16.21 -13.04 -1.96
N VAL A 51 16.32 -12.45 -0.78
CA VAL A 51 15.52 -11.27 -0.41
C VAL A 51 15.88 -10.08 -1.30
N GLU A 52 17.19 -9.82 -1.51
CA GLU A 52 17.63 -8.70 -2.35
C GLU A 52 17.27 -8.92 -3.82
N TYR A 53 17.39 -10.15 -4.33
CA TYR A 53 16.92 -10.47 -5.69
C TYR A 53 15.42 -10.20 -5.86
N ALA A 54 14.58 -10.62 -4.90
CA ALA A 54 13.16 -10.34 -4.93
C ALA A 54 12.86 -8.82 -4.86
N ARG A 55 13.66 -8.09 -4.07
CA ARG A 55 13.57 -6.61 -3.96
C ARG A 55 13.84 -5.95 -5.30
N GLU A 56 14.90 -6.38 -6.01
CA GLU A 56 15.22 -5.89 -7.33
C GLU A 56 14.11 -6.18 -8.35
N GLN A 57 13.51 -7.38 -8.30
CA GLN A 57 12.39 -7.72 -9.19
C GLN A 57 11.18 -6.81 -8.98
N VAL A 58 10.81 -6.54 -7.73
CA VAL A 58 9.70 -5.62 -7.41
C VAL A 58 10.04 -4.19 -7.83
N ALA A 59 11.24 -3.71 -7.51
CA ALA A 59 11.69 -2.38 -7.89
C ALA A 59 11.66 -2.18 -9.41
N ASN A 60 12.19 -3.14 -10.17
CA ASN A 60 12.18 -3.11 -11.64
C ASN A 60 10.76 -3.07 -12.21
N LEU A 61 9.81 -3.82 -11.61
CA LEU A 61 8.41 -3.85 -12.04
C LEU A 61 7.74 -2.48 -11.95
N ILE A 62 8.03 -1.74 -10.88
CA ILE A 62 7.43 -0.41 -10.62
C ILE A 62 8.36 0.74 -10.99
N LYS A 63 9.53 0.45 -11.59
CA LYS A 63 10.56 1.43 -11.98
C LYS A 63 11.08 2.29 -10.81
N ALA A 64 11.22 1.67 -9.65
CA ALA A 64 11.79 2.25 -8.43
C ALA A 64 13.25 1.81 -8.22
N ASP A 65 13.96 2.49 -7.30
CA ASP A 65 15.23 2.00 -6.78
C ASP A 65 14.97 0.87 -5.76
N PRO A 66 15.75 -0.23 -5.73
CA PRO A 66 15.58 -1.29 -4.74
C PRO A 66 15.56 -0.80 -3.28
N ARG A 67 16.25 0.30 -2.97
CA ARG A 67 16.25 0.92 -1.63
C ARG A 67 14.91 1.58 -1.25
N GLU A 68 14.02 1.81 -2.22
CA GLU A 68 12.67 2.33 -1.98
C GLU A 68 11.66 1.23 -1.63
N ILE A 69 12.05 -0.05 -1.76
CA ILE A 69 11.18 -1.19 -1.43
C ILE A 69 11.31 -1.53 0.05
N VAL A 70 10.19 -1.50 0.76
CA VAL A 70 10.09 -1.87 2.17
C VAL A 70 9.17 -3.09 2.30
N TRP A 71 9.71 -4.20 2.83
CA TRP A 71 8.94 -5.39 3.12
C TRP A 71 8.13 -5.22 4.41
N THR A 72 6.84 -5.57 4.34
CA THR A 72 5.91 -5.55 5.47
C THR A 72 5.19 -6.88 5.58
N SER A 73 4.51 -7.10 6.68
CA SER A 73 3.69 -8.32 6.90
C SER A 73 2.39 -8.33 6.09
N GLY A 74 2.00 -7.21 5.49
CA GLY A 74 0.78 -7.09 4.71
C GLY A 74 0.31 -5.65 4.55
N ALA A 75 -0.81 -5.47 3.82
CA ALA A 75 -1.34 -4.16 3.47
C ALA A 75 -1.60 -3.26 4.70
N THR A 76 -2.18 -3.80 5.76
CA THR A 76 -2.47 -3.03 6.98
C THR A 76 -1.22 -2.39 7.59
N GLU A 77 -0.10 -3.13 7.63
CA GLU A 77 1.18 -2.57 8.11
C GLU A 77 1.70 -1.52 7.14
N SER A 78 1.64 -1.78 5.82
CA SER A 78 2.07 -0.83 4.79
C SER A 78 1.29 0.49 4.86
N ASP A 79 -0.03 0.41 4.98
CA ASP A 79 -0.91 1.57 5.09
C ASP A 79 -0.58 2.41 6.32
N ASN A 80 -0.44 1.75 7.49
CA ASN A 80 -0.07 2.44 8.73
C ASN A 80 1.31 3.08 8.64
N LEU A 81 2.29 2.38 8.07
CA LEU A 81 3.66 2.89 7.89
C LEU A 81 3.66 4.12 6.99
N ALA A 82 2.95 4.08 5.87
CA ALA A 82 2.87 5.20 4.94
C ALA A 82 2.16 6.41 5.55
N LEU A 83 0.94 6.23 6.07
CA LEU A 83 0.14 7.34 6.59
C LEU A 83 0.77 7.97 7.83
N LYS A 84 1.09 7.16 8.83
CA LYS A 84 1.70 7.65 10.09
C LYS A 84 3.10 8.22 9.84
N GLY A 85 3.89 7.57 8.98
CA GLY A 85 5.23 8.02 8.63
C GLY A 85 5.20 9.41 7.98
N VAL A 86 4.35 9.62 6.98
CA VAL A 86 4.20 10.92 6.33
C VAL A 86 3.63 11.95 7.30
N ALA A 87 2.55 11.62 8.02
CA ALA A 87 1.90 12.52 8.96
C ALA A 87 2.88 13.04 10.02
N GLN A 88 3.59 12.16 10.70
CA GLN A 88 4.51 12.52 11.77
C GLN A 88 5.74 13.27 11.27
N PHE A 89 6.34 12.81 10.16
CA PHE A 89 7.56 13.43 9.63
C PHE A 89 7.28 14.83 9.04
N TYR A 90 6.13 15.03 8.41
CA TYR A 90 5.77 16.28 7.75
C TYR A 90 4.78 17.16 8.54
N ALA A 91 4.52 16.86 9.81
CA ALA A 91 3.59 17.62 10.67
C ALA A 91 3.91 19.12 10.74
N SER A 92 5.18 19.51 10.56
CA SER A 92 5.60 20.92 10.51
C SER A 92 5.24 21.64 9.20
N LYS A 93 4.96 20.90 8.12
CA LYS A 93 4.56 21.45 6.82
C LYS A 93 3.05 21.58 6.67
N GLY A 94 2.30 20.73 7.36
CA GLY A 94 0.86 20.73 7.32
C GLY A 94 0.28 19.57 8.10
N LYS A 95 -1.02 19.63 8.36
CA LYS A 95 -1.75 18.59 9.12
C LYS A 95 -3.03 18.12 8.41
N HIS A 96 -3.14 18.38 7.12
CA HIS A 96 -4.31 17.96 6.36
C HIS A 96 -4.00 16.76 5.46
N ILE A 97 -4.91 15.77 5.49
CA ILE A 97 -4.85 14.53 4.70
C ILE A 97 -6.17 14.36 3.97
N ILE A 98 -6.12 13.96 2.71
CA ILE A 98 -7.30 13.65 1.90
C ILE A 98 -7.36 12.13 1.69
N THR A 99 -8.52 11.55 1.92
CA THR A 99 -8.83 10.14 1.66
C THR A 99 -10.28 9.99 1.20
N SER A 100 -10.80 8.78 1.06
CA SER A 100 -12.19 8.54 0.70
C SER A 100 -12.96 7.77 1.77
N LYS A 101 -14.30 7.88 1.75
CA LYS A 101 -15.16 7.13 2.67
C LYS A 101 -15.23 5.63 2.37
N ILE A 102 -14.82 5.22 1.17
CA ILE A 102 -14.85 3.83 0.72
C ILE A 102 -13.48 3.14 0.78
N GLU A 103 -12.53 3.72 1.50
CA GLU A 103 -11.24 3.10 1.75
C GLU A 103 -11.36 1.87 2.66
N HIS A 104 -10.35 0.99 2.58
CA HIS A 104 -10.24 -0.13 3.50
C HIS A 104 -10.15 0.35 4.96
N LYS A 105 -10.64 -0.47 5.88
CA LYS A 105 -10.64 -0.17 7.31
C LYS A 105 -9.25 0.21 7.84
N ALA A 106 -8.17 -0.37 7.32
CA ALA A 106 -6.80 -0.03 7.70
C ALA A 106 -6.48 1.46 7.49
N ILE A 107 -6.95 2.06 6.40
CA ILE A 107 -6.81 3.51 6.13
C ILE A 107 -7.73 4.32 7.04
N LEU A 108 -9.02 3.96 7.11
CA LEU A 108 -10.00 4.72 7.87
C LEU A 108 -9.69 4.76 9.37
N ASP A 109 -9.26 3.63 9.95
CA ASP A 109 -8.92 3.56 11.38
C ASP A 109 -7.62 4.34 11.67
N THR A 110 -6.63 4.27 10.77
CA THR A 110 -5.40 5.07 10.88
C THR A 110 -5.69 6.57 10.77
N CYS A 111 -6.58 6.96 9.86
CA CYS A 111 -7.00 8.37 9.76
C CYS A 111 -7.70 8.85 11.05
N ARG A 112 -8.59 8.05 11.65
CA ARG A 112 -9.23 8.40 12.94
C ARG A 112 -8.22 8.55 14.07
N GLU A 113 -7.18 7.72 14.11
CA GLU A 113 -6.10 7.86 15.08
C GLU A 113 -5.35 9.18 14.87
N LEU A 114 -5.00 9.52 13.62
CA LEU A 114 -4.35 10.78 13.28
C LEU A 114 -5.23 12.01 13.61
N GLU A 115 -6.57 11.92 13.46
CA GLU A 115 -7.48 12.97 13.92
C GLU A 115 -7.35 13.21 15.44
N SER A 116 -7.19 12.14 16.24
CA SER A 116 -6.97 12.26 17.68
C SER A 116 -5.62 12.93 18.05
N GLU A 117 -4.66 12.89 17.10
CA GLU A 117 -3.35 13.54 17.20
C GLU A 117 -3.35 14.98 16.65
N GLY A 118 -4.51 15.47 16.20
CA GLY A 118 -4.72 16.84 15.74
C GLY A 118 -4.44 17.04 14.25
N PHE A 119 -4.53 15.98 13.45
CA PHE A 119 -4.62 16.09 11.99
C PHE A 119 -6.05 16.32 11.55
N GLU A 120 -6.24 16.97 10.42
CA GLU A 120 -7.53 17.17 9.77
C GLU A 120 -7.64 16.22 8.58
N ILE A 121 -8.73 15.46 8.49
CA ILE A 121 -8.94 14.49 7.42
C ILE A 121 -10.16 14.90 6.59
N THR A 122 -9.95 15.05 5.28
CA THR A 122 -11.06 15.18 4.34
C THR A 122 -11.39 13.79 3.76
N TYR A 123 -12.58 13.29 4.08
CA TYR A 123 -13.12 12.05 3.53
C TYR A 123 -13.99 12.36 2.31
N LEU A 124 -13.47 12.14 1.12
CA LEU A 124 -14.21 12.35 -0.12
C LEU A 124 -15.40 11.38 -0.22
N GLU A 125 -16.55 11.91 -0.61
CA GLU A 125 -17.75 11.10 -0.88
C GLU A 125 -17.69 10.57 -2.32
N PRO A 126 -17.76 9.24 -2.55
CA PRO A 126 -17.77 8.71 -3.90
C PRO A 126 -19.02 9.11 -4.66
N LEU A 127 -18.92 9.22 -5.98
CA LEU A 127 -20.07 9.49 -6.84
C LEU A 127 -21.16 8.39 -6.67
N PRO A 128 -22.41 8.75 -6.43
CA PRO A 128 -23.46 7.80 -5.99
C PRO A 128 -23.68 6.58 -6.91
N ASN A 129 -23.54 6.75 -8.22
CA ASN A 129 -23.87 5.68 -9.17
C ASN A 129 -22.65 4.86 -9.65
N THR A 130 -21.46 5.35 -9.42
CA THR A 130 -20.23 4.76 -9.95
C THR A 130 -19.24 4.35 -8.86
N GLY A 131 -19.37 4.91 -7.66
CA GLY A 131 -18.40 4.74 -6.58
C GLY A 131 -17.03 5.35 -6.89
N LEU A 132 -16.94 6.26 -7.85
CA LEU A 132 -15.67 6.88 -8.25
C LEU A 132 -15.32 8.09 -7.38
N ILE A 133 -14.04 8.22 -7.09
CA ILE A 133 -13.42 9.46 -6.64
C ILE A 133 -12.72 10.05 -7.87
N THR A 134 -13.11 11.27 -8.28
CA THR A 134 -12.55 11.89 -9.48
C THR A 134 -11.35 12.80 -9.15
N PRO A 135 -10.46 13.05 -10.15
CA PRO A 135 -9.36 14.00 -9.97
C PRO A 135 -9.81 15.39 -9.54
N GLU A 136 -10.93 15.87 -10.07
CA GLU A 136 -11.49 17.20 -9.75
C GLU A 136 -11.95 17.29 -8.29
N MET A 137 -12.46 16.19 -7.72
CA MET A 137 -12.83 16.13 -6.31
C MET A 137 -11.59 16.24 -5.42
N VAL A 138 -10.51 15.58 -5.80
CA VAL A 138 -9.23 15.65 -5.09
C VAL A 138 -8.67 17.07 -5.17
N GLU A 139 -8.61 17.65 -6.36
CA GLU A 139 -8.09 19.02 -6.58
C GLU A 139 -8.87 20.04 -5.78
N ALA A 140 -10.21 19.94 -5.76
CA ALA A 140 -11.07 20.84 -5.00
C ALA A 140 -10.89 20.74 -3.47
N ALA A 141 -10.41 19.58 -2.97
CA ALA A 141 -10.18 19.33 -1.56
C ALA A 141 -8.76 19.75 -1.09
N ILE A 142 -7.84 20.04 -2.00
CA ILE A 142 -6.47 20.45 -1.66
C ILE A 142 -6.46 21.79 -0.96
N ARG A 143 -5.72 21.85 0.15
CA ARG A 143 -5.50 23.05 0.97
C ARG A 143 -4.00 23.35 1.04
N PRO A 144 -3.61 24.57 1.46
CA PRO A 144 -2.19 24.93 1.62
C PRO A 144 -1.42 24.05 2.61
N ASP A 145 -2.12 23.44 3.57
CA ASP A 145 -1.59 22.55 4.60
C ASP A 145 -1.83 21.05 4.30
N THR A 146 -2.26 20.70 3.08
CA THR A 146 -2.39 19.29 2.65
C THR A 146 -1.01 18.69 2.44
N ILE A 147 -0.74 17.55 3.11
CA ILE A 147 0.55 16.85 3.03
C ILE A 147 0.43 15.49 2.34
N LEU A 148 -0.75 14.89 2.33
CA LEU A 148 -0.96 13.54 1.81
C LEU A 148 -2.35 13.40 1.18
N VAL A 149 -2.40 12.73 0.05
CA VAL A 149 -3.60 12.14 -0.54
C VAL A 149 -3.43 10.63 -0.49
N SER A 150 -4.40 9.89 0.07
CA SER A 150 -4.37 8.43 0.14
C SER A 150 -5.66 7.87 -0.43
N LEU A 151 -5.57 7.20 -1.59
CA LEU A 151 -6.72 6.66 -2.33
C LEU A 151 -6.37 5.31 -2.95
N MET A 152 -7.28 4.36 -2.79
CA MET A 152 -7.18 3.04 -3.40
C MET A 152 -7.29 3.15 -4.93
N MET A 153 -6.43 2.43 -5.65
CA MET A 153 -6.48 2.37 -7.11
C MET A 153 -7.72 1.60 -7.59
N VAL A 154 -8.00 0.45 -6.97
CA VAL A 154 -9.19 -0.36 -7.26
C VAL A 154 -9.87 -0.71 -5.96
N ASN A 155 -11.14 -0.35 -5.81
CA ASN A 155 -11.88 -0.68 -4.60
C ASN A 155 -12.19 -2.20 -4.56
N ASN A 156 -11.82 -2.86 -3.48
CA ASN A 156 -11.94 -4.30 -3.30
C ASN A 156 -13.39 -4.78 -3.13
N GLU A 157 -14.31 -3.89 -2.73
CA GLU A 157 -15.72 -4.23 -2.49
C GLU A 157 -16.59 -4.05 -3.76
N ILE A 158 -16.42 -2.94 -4.45
CA ILE A 158 -17.28 -2.55 -5.57
C ILE A 158 -16.57 -2.52 -6.93
N GLY A 159 -15.23 -2.67 -6.96
CA GLY A 159 -14.45 -2.73 -8.19
C GLY A 159 -14.33 -1.39 -8.94
N SER A 160 -14.68 -0.26 -8.34
CA SER A 160 -14.45 1.06 -8.96
C SER A 160 -12.94 1.30 -9.12
N VAL A 161 -12.54 1.86 -10.27
CA VAL A 161 -11.13 2.13 -10.60
C VAL A 161 -10.89 3.63 -10.59
N THR A 162 -10.00 4.07 -9.69
CA THR A 162 -9.60 5.47 -9.53
C THR A 162 -8.56 5.84 -10.58
N ASP A 163 -8.68 7.03 -11.21
CA ASP A 163 -7.65 7.54 -12.11
C ASP A 163 -6.44 8.06 -11.31
N VAL A 164 -5.62 7.11 -10.86
CA VAL A 164 -4.42 7.40 -10.06
C VAL A 164 -3.36 8.17 -10.85
N ALA A 165 -3.38 8.10 -12.20
CA ALA A 165 -2.44 8.82 -13.04
C ALA A 165 -2.76 10.34 -13.01
N ALA A 166 -4.01 10.71 -13.26
CA ALA A 166 -4.44 12.11 -13.21
C ALA A 166 -4.30 12.69 -11.79
N ILE A 167 -4.69 11.94 -10.74
CA ILE A 167 -4.50 12.37 -9.35
C ILE A 167 -3.02 12.55 -9.02
N GLY A 168 -2.15 11.64 -9.50
CA GLY A 168 -0.70 11.73 -9.35
C GLY A 168 -0.11 12.99 -10.01
N GLU A 169 -0.65 13.44 -11.13
CA GLU A 169 -0.24 14.71 -11.76
C GLU A 169 -0.63 15.93 -10.89
N ILE A 170 -1.86 15.94 -10.37
CA ILE A 170 -2.35 16.98 -9.46
C ILE A 170 -1.50 17.04 -8.20
N THR A 171 -1.32 15.93 -7.51
CA THR A 171 -0.56 15.90 -6.25
C THR A 171 0.90 16.31 -6.45
N ARG A 172 1.51 15.91 -7.58
CA ARG A 172 2.87 16.33 -7.95
C ARG A 172 2.97 17.82 -8.19
N ALA A 173 2.00 18.42 -8.90
CA ALA A 173 1.95 19.86 -9.13
C ALA A 173 1.88 20.67 -7.82
N HIS A 174 1.16 20.14 -6.83
CA HIS A 174 1.03 20.73 -5.50
C HIS A 174 2.13 20.31 -4.51
N LYS A 175 3.06 19.41 -4.91
CA LYS A 175 4.12 18.83 -4.04
C LYS A 175 3.57 18.11 -2.81
N ILE A 176 2.46 17.41 -2.99
CA ILE A 176 1.78 16.60 -1.98
C ILE A 176 2.14 15.13 -2.23
N PHE A 177 2.32 14.35 -1.17
CA PHE A 177 2.50 12.90 -1.31
C PHE A 177 1.20 12.23 -1.77
N PHE A 178 1.34 11.22 -2.63
CA PHE A 178 0.24 10.39 -3.08
C PHE A 178 0.51 8.93 -2.73
N HIS A 179 -0.37 8.36 -1.91
CA HIS A 179 -0.38 6.95 -1.48
C HIS A 179 -1.59 6.24 -2.09
#